data_77a4e70f8c28d1339bb768324f4397d9
#
_entry.id   77a4e70f8c28d1339bb768324f4397d9
#
_cell.length_a   1.000
_cell.length_b   1.000
_cell.length_c   1.000
_cell.angle_alpha   90.00
_cell.angle_beta   90.00
_cell.angle_gamma   90.00
#
_symmetry.space_group_name_H-M   'P 1'
#
loop_
_entity.id
_entity.type
_entity.pdbx_description
1 polymer ?
#
loop_
_entity_poly.entity_id
_entity_poly.type
_entity_poly.pdbx_seq_one_letter_code
_entity_poly.pdbx_strand_id
1 'polypeptide(L)'
;MSDFRNYLNEQLQRPSFKAEWDALQPELTIAQAMIDARKESGLTQKQLSERTGIAQADISKLERGNANPSLRTLQRLAAGMGMNVKIEF
;
A
#
# COMPACT_ATOMS: atom_id res chain seq x y z
N MET A 1 -8.54 -3.62 2.97
CA MET A 1 -7.77 -4.84 2.76
C MET A 1 -7.58 -5.56 4.07
N SER A 2 -8.51 -6.43 4.35
CA SER A 2 -8.47 -7.22 5.57
C SER A 2 -7.26 -8.17 5.62
N ASP A 3 -6.86 -8.75 4.48
CA ASP A 3 -5.79 -9.74 4.44
C ASP A 3 -4.42 -9.16 4.81
N PHE A 4 -4.09 -7.98 4.28
CA PHE A 4 -2.84 -7.32 4.65
C PHE A 4 -2.83 -6.94 6.13
N ARG A 5 -3.94 -6.44 6.62
CA ARG A 5 -4.07 -6.04 8.02
C ARG A 5 -3.96 -7.23 8.95
N ASN A 6 -4.60 -8.36 8.61
CA ASN A 6 -4.50 -9.58 9.42
C ASN A 6 -3.07 -10.10 9.43
N TYR A 7 -2.40 -10.11 8.28
CA TYR A 7 -0.99 -10.48 8.18
C TYR A 7 -0.14 -9.61 9.09
N LEU A 8 -0.34 -8.29 9.04
CA LEU A 8 0.42 -7.36 9.84
C LEU A 8 0.19 -7.58 11.34
N ASN A 9 -1.05 -7.78 11.75
CA ASN A 9 -1.37 -8.05 13.15
C ASN A 9 -0.69 -9.31 13.66
N GLU A 10 -0.69 -10.38 12.87
CA GLU A 10 0.00 -11.62 13.23
C GLU A 10 1.49 -11.40 13.39
N GLN A 11 2.12 -10.69 12.47
CA GLN A 11 3.55 -10.42 12.53
C GLN A 11 3.92 -9.55 13.71
N LEU A 12 3.10 -8.56 14.04
CA LEU A 12 3.36 -7.67 15.18
C LEU A 12 3.26 -8.35 16.53
N GLN A 13 2.68 -9.53 16.60
CA GLN A 13 2.66 -10.34 17.83
C GLN A 13 3.98 -11.04 18.09
N ARG A 14 4.88 -11.09 17.11
CA ARG A 14 6.20 -11.70 17.26
C ARG A 14 7.18 -10.62 17.74
N PRO A 15 7.85 -10.80 18.89
CA PRO A 15 8.73 -9.75 19.44
C PRO A 15 9.85 -9.33 18.47
N SER A 16 10.47 -10.29 17.78
CA SER A 16 11.54 -9.99 16.82
C SER A 16 11.03 -9.21 15.62
N PHE A 17 9.85 -9.58 15.11
CA PHE A 17 9.26 -8.87 13.99
C PHE A 17 8.85 -7.45 14.40
N LYS A 18 8.31 -7.29 15.60
CA LYS A 18 7.92 -5.96 16.08
C LYS A 18 9.10 -5.01 16.14
N ALA A 19 10.25 -5.49 16.61
CA ALA A 19 11.46 -4.67 16.65
C ALA A 19 11.90 -4.27 15.24
N GLU A 20 11.85 -5.19 14.27
CA GLU A 20 12.16 -4.90 12.89
C GLU A 20 11.15 -3.94 12.28
N TRP A 21 9.87 -4.14 12.57
CA TRP A 21 8.79 -3.29 12.10
C TRP A 21 8.96 -1.84 12.57
N ASP A 22 9.28 -1.65 13.85
CA ASP A 22 9.49 -0.33 14.42
C ASP A 22 10.68 0.40 13.76
N ALA A 23 11.62 -0.34 13.20
CA ALA A 23 12.76 0.21 12.49
C ALA A 23 12.48 0.49 11.01
N LEU A 24 11.37 -0.04 10.45
CA LEU A 24 11.01 0.19 9.04
C LEU A 24 10.48 1.60 8.84
N GLN A 25 10.76 2.13 7.65
CA GLN A 25 10.20 3.41 7.25
C GLN A 25 8.74 3.22 6.83
N PRO A 26 7.84 4.13 7.21
CA PRO A 26 6.43 4.06 6.81
C PRO A 26 6.21 3.93 5.30
N GLU A 27 7.07 4.53 4.50
CA GLU A 27 7.00 4.49 3.04
C GLU A 27 7.14 3.07 2.50
N LEU A 28 7.98 2.25 3.12
CA LEU A 28 8.14 0.85 2.72
C LEU A 28 6.89 0.02 3.01
N THR A 29 6.22 0.31 4.11
CA THR A 29 4.97 -0.33 4.48
C THR A 29 3.86 -0.02 3.48
N ILE A 30 3.74 1.24 3.12
CA ILE A 30 2.77 1.70 2.12
C ILE A 30 3.08 1.09 0.76
N ALA A 31 4.36 1.05 0.39
CA ALA A 31 4.79 0.46 -0.86
C ALA A 31 4.36 -1.00 -0.97
N GLN A 32 4.60 -1.78 0.07
CA GLN A 32 4.22 -3.20 0.06
C GLN A 32 2.71 -3.37 -0.01
N ALA A 33 1.96 -2.58 0.74
CA ALA A 33 0.50 -2.62 0.71
C ALA A 33 -0.04 -2.30 -0.69
N MET A 34 0.56 -1.33 -1.36
CA MET A 34 0.15 -0.95 -2.72
C MET A 34 0.44 -2.05 -3.73
N ILE A 35 1.61 -2.67 -3.66
CA ILE A 35 1.98 -3.76 -4.55
C ILE A 35 0.98 -4.92 -4.38
N ASP A 36 0.72 -5.31 -3.14
CA ASP A 36 -0.17 -6.42 -2.83
C ASP A 36 -1.60 -6.14 -3.31
N ALA A 37 -2.11 -4.94 -3.03
CA ALA A 37 -3.44 -4.54 -3.44
C ALA A 37 -3.60 -4.52 -4.96
N ARG A 38 -2.61 -3.99 -5.65
CA ARG A 38 -2.64 -3.93 -7.11
C ARG A 38 -2.62 -5.33 -7.73
N LYS A 39 -1.74 -6.19 -7.24
CA LYS A 39 -1.66 -7.59 -7.72
C LYS A 39 -2.94 -8.35 -7.44
N GLU A 40 -3.52 -8.17 -6.26
CA GLU A 40 -4.78 -8.82 -5.88
C GLU A 40 -5.92 -8.36 -6.77
N SER A 41 -5.94 -7.09 -7.19
CA SER A 41 -6.95 -6.57 -8.09
C SER A 41 -6.73 -6.95 -9.56
N GLY A 42 -5.59 -7.57 -9.90
CA GLY A 42 -5.28 -7.99 -11.27
C GLY A 42 -4.88 -6.86 -12.20
N LEU A 43 -4.51 -5.69 -11.66
CA LEU A 43 -4.17 -4.52 -12.46
C LEU A 43 -2.67 -4.35 -12.59
N THR A 44 -2.24 -3.90 -13.78
CA THR A 44 -0.88 -3.40 -13.97
C THR A 44 -0.77 -1.97 -13.45
N GLN A 45 0.45 -1.48 -13.25
CA GLN A 45 0.66 -0.07 -12.91
C GLN A 45 0.06 0.86 -13.95
N LYS A 46 0.18 0.50 -15.23
CA LYS A 46 -0.39 1.29 -16.32
C LYS A 46 -1.92 1.34 -16.25
N GLN A 47 -2.55 0.21 -16.01
CA GLN A 47 -4.00 0.13 -15.89
C GLN A 47 -4.50 0.94 -14.68
N LEU A 48 -3.80 0.84 -13.55
CA LEU A 48 -4.14 1.61 -12.38
C LEU A 48 -3.99 3.11 -12.62
N SER A 49 -2.93 3.51 -13.33
CA SER A 49 -2.73 4.89 -13.74
C SER A 49 -3.90 5.41 -14.59
N GLU A 50 -4.34 4.61 -15.56
CA GLU A 50 -5.46 4.98 -16.43
C GLU A 50 -6.77 5.13 -15.64
N ARG A 51 -7.01 4.26 -14.67
CA ARG A 51 -8.24 4.31 -13.85
C ARG A 51 -8.28 5.48 -12.89
N THR A 52 -7.13 5.86 -12.35
CA THR A 52 -7.07 6.86 -11.27
C THR A 52 -6.71 8.25 -11.77
N GLY A 53 -6.12 8.36 -12.95
CA GLY A 53 -5.57 9.61 -13.44
C GLY A 53 -4.24 9.98 -12.77
N ILE A 54 -3.69 9.10 -11.94
CA ILE A 54 -2.39 9.30 -11.30
C ILE A 54 -1.31 8.80 -12.24
N ALA A 55 -0.25 9.57 -12.42
CA ALA A 55 0.83 9.21 -13.34
C ALA A 55 1.45 7.87 -12.96
N GLN A 56 1.72 7.03 -13.96
CA GLN A 56 2.35 5.72 -13.72
C GLN A 56 3.70 5.87 -13.01
N ALA A 57 4.46 6.93 -13.33
CA ALA A 57 5.74 7.20 -12.66
C ALA A 57 5.55 7.41 -11.16
N ASP A 58 4.47 8.05 -10.75
CA ASP A 58 4.17 8.27 -9.33
C ASP A 58 3.78 6.97 -8.63
N ILE A 59 2.99 6.13 -9.30
CA ILE A 59 2.65 4.79 -8.78
C ILE A 59 3.91 3.96 -8.62
N SER A 60 4.79 3.99 -9.62
CA SER A 60 6.07 3.27 -9.58
C SER A 60 6.96 3.74 -8.44
N LYS A 61 7.07 5.04 -8.21
CA LYS A 61 7.83 5.59 -7.08
C LYS A 61 7.27 5.11 -5.75
N LEU A 62 5.95 5.13 -5.62
CA LEU A 62 5.27 4.71 -4.41
C LEU A 62 5.54 3.23 -4.12
N GLU A 63 5.48 2.38 -5.13
CA GLU A 63 5.73 0.94 -4.97
C GLU A 63 7.20 0.62 -4.70
N ARG A 64 8.11 1.55 -4.98
CA ARG A 64 9.54 1.40 -4.63
C ARG A 64 9.89 1.96 -3.26
N GLY A 65 8.92 2.53 -2.55
CA GLY A 65 9.16 3.13 -1.24
C GLY A 65 9.80 4.52 -1.31
N ASN A 66 9.75 5.17 -2.45
CA ASN A 66 10.39 6.48 -2.68
C ASN A 66 9.38 7.63 -2.67
N ALA A 67 8.18 7.40 -2.17
CA ALA A 67 7.13 8.40 -2.12
C ALA A 67 6.44 8.37 -0.77
N ASN A 68 5.93 9.53 -0.37
CA ASN A 68 5.12 9.68 0.84
C ASN A 68 3.76 10.24 0.41
N PRO A 69 2.84 9.36 -0.04
CA PRO A 69 1.57 9.82 -0.58
C PRO A 69 0.65 10.40 0.50
N SER A 70 -0.17 11.35 0.10
CA SER A 70 -1.22 11.85 0.97
C SER A 70 -2.32 10.79 1.13
N LEU A 71 -3.13 10.92 2.19
CA LEU A 71 -4.29 10.06 2.38
C LEU A 71 -5.23 10.12 1.18
N ARG A 72 -5.41 11.31 0.61
CA ARG A 72 -6.24 11.49 -0.58
C ARG A 72 -5.75 10.67 -1.77
N THR A 73 -4.44 10.67 -2.00
CA THR A 73 -3.84 9.87 -3.06
C THR A 73 -4.06 8.38 -2.83
N LEU A 74 -3.87 7.92 -1.59
CA LEU A 74 -4.14 6.53 -1.23
C LEU A 74 -5.60 6.15 -1.45
N GLN A 75 -6.52 7.03 -1.10
CA GLN A 75 -7.95 6.81 -1.32
C GLN A 75 -8.29 6.69 -2.80
N ARG A 76 -7.67 7.54 -3.65
CA ARG A 76 -7.87 7.48 -5.10
C ARG A 76 -7.35 6.17 -5.68
N LEU A 77 -6.16 5.73 -5.25
CA LEU A 77 -5.58 4.47 -5.70
C LEU A 77 -6.46 3.29 -5.28
N ALA A 78 -6.90 3.28 -4.02
CA ALA A 78 -7.79 2.22 -3.53
C ALA A 78 -9.10 2.16 -4.30
N ALA A 79 -9.71 3.31 -4.58
CA ALA A 79 -10.94 3.37 -5.35
C ALA A 79 -10.75 2.81 -6.77
N GLY A 80 -9.61 3.09 -7.40
CA GLY A 80 -9.26 2.54 -8.70
C GLY A 80 -9.10 1.03 -8.71
N MET A 81 -8.80 0.45 -7.54
CA MET A 81 -8.69 -1.00 -7.35
C MET A 81 -9.98 -1.64 -6.81
N GLY A 82 -11.04 -0.85 -6.63
CA GLY A 82 -12.28 -1.34 -6.05
C GLY A 82 -12.21 -1.60 -4.55
N MET A 83 -11.31 -0.92 -3.85
CA MET A 83 -11.04 -1.11 -2.43
C MET A 83 -11.24 0.19 -1.66
N ASN A 84 -11.31 0.07 -0.34
CA ASN A 84 -11.38 1.22 0.57
C ASN A 84 -10.16 1.24 1.47
N VAL A 85 -9.66 2.44 1.75
CA VAL A 85 -8.60 2.63 2.73
C VAL A 85 -9.22 2.69 4.12
N LYS A 86 -8.71 1.86 5.02
CA LYS A 86 -9.04 1.95 6.44
C LYS A 86 -7.76 2.24 7.20
N ILE A 87 -7.82 3.28 8.03
CA ILE A 87 -6.73 3.61 8.95
C ILE A 87 -7.27 3.35 10.34
N GLU A 88 -6.62 2.43 11.05
CA GLU A 88 -6.99 2.10 12.43
C GLU A 88 -5.77 2.26 13.33
N PHE A 89 -6.01 2.87 14.46
CA PHE A 89 -5.00 3.10 15.49
C PHE A 89 -5.33 2.31 16.74
#